data_a451be203b91a3da65dfe3d54851bf5b
#
_entry.id   a451be203b91a3da65dfe3d54851bf5b
#
_cell.length_a   1.000
_cell.length_b   1.000
_cell.length_c   1.000
_cell.angle_alpha   90.00
_cell.angle_beta   90.00
_cell.angle_gamma   90.00
#
_symmetry.space_group_name_H-M   'P 1'
#
loop_
_entity.id
_entity.type
_entity.pdbx_description
1 polymer ?
#
loop_
_entity_poly.entity_id
_entity_poly.type
_entity_poly.pdbx_seq_one_letter_code
_entity_poly.pdbx_strand_id
1 'polypeptide(L)'
;MKLLIIGINIRHIACSASRAGHEVYAVDGYCDLDLESCAEDMALLSRDGMDDPGGADRIDELISEHVERVLPDAVVLGPGLEVARVKGLPVLNNPAEKTARISDKLYQARWLEKNGFPFIRTETSAEDLNFPVMVKPRQGAGGVGCRIAEDSSRLEWEEGLIAQEVVSGRAASVSVIGDGKDARALAANEQLIGESWTGAKGFRYCGNITPLEPLPKSDIANMAERIVARLGLLGSNGVDFLLTEEGPVVVEVNCRFQGSLDTVECATGINVFEAHLNSFRGLLPSRPAIKCSAGRAIIYAPRSFEIKESLLFPWTADVPRPGSRIERDDPILSIMAKGSNRGEVLARLKDSAAMIRELTTCSSRR
;
A
#
# COMPACT_ATOMS: atom_id res chain seq x y z
N MET A 1 22.53 0.25 10.17
CA MET A 1 21.87 -0.80 10.98
C MET A 1 21.67 -2.01 10.08
N LYS A 2 21.70 -3.17 10.68
CA LYS A 2 21.32 -4.43 10.05
C LYS A 2 19.81 -4.65 10.26
N LEU A 3 19.05 -4.66 9.18
CA LEU A 3 17.60 -4.70 9.23
C LEU A 3 17.07 -5.99 8.62
N LEU A 4 16.09 -6.61 9.27
CA LEU A 4 15.27 -7.65 8.70
C LEU A 4 13.92 -7.05 8.30
N ILE A 5 13.60 -7.05 7.00
CA ILE A 5 12.36 -6.54 6.45
C ILE A 5 11.54 -7.71 5.92
N ILE A 6 10.33 -7.89 6.44
CA ILE A 6 9.47 -9.05 6.13
C ILE A 6 8.08 -8.58 5.71
N GLY A 7 7.54 -9.13 4.62
CA GLY A 7 6.18 -8.84 4.17
C GLY A 7 5.85 -9.45 2.81
N ILE A 8 4.60 -9.31 2.37
CA ILE A 8 4.15 -9.91 1.10
C ILE A 8 4.81 -9.23 -0.11
N ASN A 9 4.96 -7.90 -0.08
CA ASN A 9 5.70 -7.14 -1.09
C ASN A 9 6.45 -6.02 -0.38
N ILE A 10 7.77 -6.16 -0.23
CA ILE A 10 8.59 -5.23 0.55
C ILE A 10 9.72 -4.58 -0.27
N ARG A 11 9.83 -4.85 -1.57
CA ARG A 11 10.87 -4.30 -2.43
C ARG A 11 11.04 -2.78 -2.25
N HIS A 12 9.93 -2.01 -2.29
CA HIS A 12 9.96 -0.56 -2.14
C HIS A 12 10.50 -0.11 -0.76
N ILE A 13 10.21 -0.86 0.32
CA ILE A 13 10.71 -0.58 1.68
C ILE A 13 12.20 -0.92 1.75
N ALA A 14 12.59 -2.11 1.28
CA ALA A 14 13.96 -2.60 1.26
C ALA A 14 14.88 -1.66 0.48
N CYS A 15 14.46 -1.25 -0.72
CA CYS A 15 15.24 -0.34 -1.54
C CYS A 15 15.34 1.07 -0.94
N SER A 16 14.32 1.55 -0.24
CA SER A 16 14.38 2.82 0.49
C SER A 16 15.37 2.73 1.66
N ALA A 17 15.33 1.62 2.43
CA ALA A 17 16.25 1.36 3.54
C ALA A 17 17.71 1.23 3.08
N SER A 18 17.94 0.50 1.99
CA SER A 18 19.28 0.34 1.37
C SER A 18 19.84 1.69 0.90
N ARG A 19 19.02 2.54 0.25
CA ARG A 19 19.41 3.91 -0.13
C ARG A 19 19.72 4.81 1.06
N ALA A 20 19.16 4.51 2.25
CA ALA A 20 19.49 5.18 3.50
C ALA A 20 20.79 4.65 4.15
N GLY A 21 21.47 3.69 3.51
CA GLY A 21 22.74 3.13 3.98
C GLY A 21 22.57 2.02 5.04
N HIS A 22 21.42 1.35 5.07
CA HIS A 22 21.20 0.19 5.93
C HIS A 22 21.54 -1.11 5.22
N GLU A 23 22.03 -2.07 5.98
CA GLU A 23 22.23 -3.46 5.56
C GLU A 23 20.89 -4.18 5.66
N VAL A 24 20.32 -4.60 4.52
CA VAL A 24 18.97 -5.12 4.44
C VAL A 24 18.97 -6.61 4.16
N TYR A 25 18.22 -7.35 4.98
CA TYR A 25 17.85 -8.74 4.77
C TYR A 25 16.35 -8.79 4.53
N ALA A 26 15.91 -9.46 3.47
CA ALA A 26 14.54 -9.44 2.99
C ALA A 26 13.88 -10.81 3.09
N VAL A 27 12.64 -10.86 3.61
CA VAL A 27 11.75 -12.02 3.45
C VAL A 27 10.49 -11.53 2.74
N ASP A 28 10.35 -11.89 1.47
CA ASP A 28 9.39 -11.31 0.54
C ASP A 28 8.55 -12.39 -0.15
N GLY A 29 7.26 -12.11 -0.38
CA GLY A 29 6.34 -13.06 -0.99
C GLY A 29 6.56 -13.30 -2.48
N TYR A 30 7.42 -12.51 -3.14
CA TYR A 30 7.71 -12.60 -4.58
C TYR A 30 9.20 -12.78 -4.88
N CYS A 31 10.10 -12.24 -4.06
CA CYS A 31 11.54 -12.20 -4.29
C CYS A 31 11.89 -11.65 -5.67
N ASP A 32 11.32 -10.50 -5.99
CA ASP A 32 11.47 -9.83 -7.29
C ASP A 32 12.93 -9.55 -7.66
N LEU A 33 13.24 -9.51 -8.97
CA LEU A 33 14.60 -9.30 -9.47
C LEU A 33 15.24 -7.99 -8.98
N ASP A 34 14.47 -6.92 -8.92
CA ASP A 34 14.96 -5.61 -8.49
C ASP A 34 15.17 -5.52 -6.97
N LEU A 35 14.62 -6.45 -6.18
CA LEU A 35 14.93 -6.57 -4.75
C LEU A 35 16.37 -7.02 -4.51
N GLU A 36 16.96 -7.83 -5.41
CA GLU A 36 18.37 -8.29 -5.30
C GLU A 36 19.35 -7.14 -5.17
N SER A 37 19.09 -6.02 -5.83
CA SER A 37 19.96 -4.85 -5.78
C SER A 37 19.88 -4.06 -4.47
N CYS A 38 18.92 -4.39 -3.61
CA CYS A 38 18.59 -3.64 -2.40
C CYS A 38 18.78 -4.45 -1.11
N ALA A 39 19.03 -5.77 -1.21
CA ALA A 39 19.17 -6.65 -0.06
C ALA A 39 20.45 -7.46 -0.13
N GLU A 40 21.09 -7.70 1.01
CA GLU A 40 22.26 -8.56 1.15
C GLU A 40 21.91 -10.05 0.99
N ASP A 41 20.70 -10.42 1.43
CA ASP A 41 20.14 -11.76 1.29
C ASP A 41 18.62 -11.69 1.22
N MET A 42 18.01 -12.65 0.53
CA MET A 42 16.57 -12.74 0.35
C MET A 42 16.07 -14.15 0.60
N ALA A 43 14.89 -14.26 1.20
CA ALA A 43 14.16 -15.51 1.34
C ALA A 43 12.71 -15.35 0.88
N LEU A 44 12.19 -16.38 0.25
CA LEU A 44 10.79 -16.41 -0.18
C LEU A 44 9.88 -16.63 1.04
N LEU A 45 8.95 -15.72 1.24
CA LEU A 45 7.87 -15.87 2.21
C LEU A 45 6.82 -16.84 1.65
N SER A 46 6.74 -18.04 2.23
CA SER A 46 5.65 -18.96 1.86
C SER A 46 4.31 -18.38 2.32
N ARG A 47 3.38 -18.30 1.40
CA ARG A 47 1.99 -17.87 1.66
C ARG A 47 1.04 -19.04 1.92
N ASP A 48 1.55 -20.26 1.82
CA ASP A 48 0.75 -21.47 2.01
C ASP A 48 0.25 -21.53 3.46
N GLY A 49 -1.06 -21.52 3.63
CA GLY A 49 -1.72 -21.63 4.93
C GLY A 49 -1.65 -20.39 5.82
N MET A 50 -1.33 -19.21 5.27
CA MET A 50 -1.39 -17.94 6.04
C MET A 50 -2.82 -17.60 6.47
N ASP A 51 -3.81 -17.94 5.64
CA ASP A 51 -5.23 -17.69 5.89
C ASP A 51 -5.90 -18.82 6.68
N ASP A 52 -5.16 -19.92 7.00
CA ASP A 52 -5.67 -21.04 7.74
C ASP A 52 -5.72 -20.78 9.26
N PRO A 53 -6.54 -21.52 10.03
CA PRO A 53 -6.44 -21.55 11.48
C PRO A 53 -5.01 -21.93 11.93
N GLY A 54 -4.33 -21.03 12.67
CA GLY A 54 -2.93 -21.18 13.07
C GLY A 54 -1.90 -20.56 12.10
N GLY A 55 -2.35 -19.91 11.04
CA GLY A 55 -1.44 -19.17 10.11
C GLY A 55 -0.61 -18.10 10.82
N ALA A 56 -1.19 -17.40 11.80
CA ALA A 56 -0.48 -16.39 12.59
C ALA A 56 0.70 -16.98 13.37
N ASP A 57 0.54 -18.14 13.99
CA ASP A 57 1.63 -18.79 14.76
C ASP A 57 2.74 -19.24 13.83
N ARG A 58 2.41 -19.74 12.63
CA ARG A 58 3.40 -20.11 11.61
C ARG A 58 4.21 -18.90 11.11
N ILE A 59 3.55 -17.76 10.95
CA ILE A 59 4.23 -16.50 10.59
C ILE A 59 5.20 -16.08 11.70
N ASP A 60 4.78 -16.14 12.95
CA ASP A 60 5.63 -15.77 14.09
C ASP A 60 6.85 -16.72 14.23
N GLU A 61 6.68 -18.02 13.95
CA GLU A 61 7.77 -19.02 13.90
C GLU A 61 8.74 -18.70 12.76
N LEU A 62 8.25 -18.47 11.55
CA LEU A 62 9.06 -18.11 10.39
C LEU A 62 9.87 -16.82 10.63
N ILE A 63 9.26 -15.81 11.22
CA ILE A 63 9.96 -14.58 11.61
C ILE A 63 11.07 -14.90 12.60
N SER A 64 10.81 -15.76 13.61
CA SER A 64 11.79 -16.14 14.63
C SER A 64 13.00 -16.86 14.02
N GLU A 65 12.78 -17.79 13.09
CA GLU A 65 13.86 -18.49 12.35
C GLU A 65 14.75 -17.51 11.58
N HIS A 66 14.14 -16.54 10.89
CA HIS A 66 14.92 -15.54 10.15
C HIS A 66 15.67 -14.56 11.08
N VAL A 67 15.08 -14.21 12.21
CA VAL A 67 15.75 -13.40 13.25
C VAL A 67 16.99 -14.11 13.78
N GLU A 68 16.89 -15.41 14.11
CA GLU A 68 18.02 -16.21 14.58
C GLU A 68 19.12 -16.36 13.53
N ARG A 69 18.75 -16.51 12.27
CA ARG A 69 19.70 -16.64 11.15
C ARG A 69 20.42 -15.32 10.84
N VAL A 70 19.67 -14.22 10.82
CA VAL A 70 20.19 -12.92 10.40
C VAL A 70 20.84 -12.16 11.54
N LEU A 71 20.35 -12.27 12.77
CA LEU A 71 20.77 -11.47 13.93
C LEU A 71 20.68 -9.96 13.63
N PRO A 72 19.50 -9.44 13.29
CA PRO A 72 19.33 -8.03 12.93
C PRO A 72 19.31 -7.12 14.16
N ASP A 73 19.59 -5.84 13.96
CA ASP A 73 19.43 -4.81 15.00
C ASP A 73 17.94 -4.48 15.26
N ALA A 74 17.10 -4.61 14.22
CA ALA A 74 15.66 -4.37 14.28
C ALA A 74 14.93 -5.08 13.14
N VAL A 75 13.61 -5.23 13.32
CA VAL A 75 12.70 -5.81 12.33
C VAL A 75 11.72 -4.74 11.84
N VAL A 76 11.41 -4.77 10.54
CA VAL A 76 10.35 -3.99 9.90
C VAL A 76 9.34 -4.95 9.28
N LEU A 77 8.09 -4.83 9.70
CA LEU A 77 6.98 -5.62 9.16
C LEU A 77 6.30 -4.84 8.03
N GLY A 78 6.35 -5.40 6.86
CA GLY A 78 5.74 -4.85 5.64
C GLY A 78 4.28 -5.29 5.45
N PRO A 79 3.70 -4.98 4.26
CA PRO A 79 2.31 -5.30 3.94
C PRO A 79 1.94 -6.75 4.16
N GLY A 80 0.82 -6.98 4.85
CA GLY A 80 0.28 -8.30 5.18
C GLY A 80 0.79 -8.90 6.48
N LEU A 81 1.84 -8.35 7.10
CA LEU A 81 2.43 -8.85 8.35
C LEU A 81 2.46 -7.79 9.46
N GLU A 82 1.75 -6.69 9.32
CA GLU A 82 1.83 -5.53 10.22
C GLU A 82 1.41 -5.84 11.67
N VAL A 83 0.74 -6.97 11.88
CA VAL A 83 0.27 -7.43 13.20
C VAL A 83 1.02 -8.65 13.73
N ALA A 84 2.03 -9.15 12.99
CA ALA A 84 2.84 -10.28 13.41
C ALA A 84 3.67 -9.95 14.67
N ARG A 85 4.02 -10.98 15.44
CA ARG A 85 4.75 -10.84 16.70
C ARG A 85 6.22 -11.16 16.51
N VAL A 86 7.07 -10.26 16.99
CA VAL A 86 8.53 -10.46 17.02
C VAL A 86 8.98 -10.42 18.47
N LYS A 87 9.74 -11.42 18.88
CA LYS A 87 10.27 -11.53 20.24
C LYS A 87 11.70 -11.05 20.32
N GLY A 88 12.05 -10.33 21.41
CA GLY A 88 13.44 -10.04 21.78
C GLY A 88 14.15 -8.96 20.96
N LEU A 89 13.48 -8.34 19.96
CA LEU A 89 14.07 -7.31 19.11
C LEU A 89 13.16 -6.09 18.97
N PRO A 90 13.71 -4.90 18.71
CA PRO A 90 12.96 -3.74 18.33
C PRO A 90 12.19 -3.99 17.02
N VAL A 91 10.90 -3.69 17.02
CA VAL A 91 10.05 -3.67 15.82
C VAL A 91 9.77 -2.22 15.46
N LEU A 92 10.18 -1.83 14.27
CA LEU A 92 10.02 -0.47 13.77
C LEU A 92 8.68 -0.35 13.03
N ASN A 93 7.59 -0.56 13.76
CA ASN A 93 6.20 -0.45 13.30
C ASN A 93 5.34 0.14 14.40
N ASN A 94 4.10 0.47 14.08
CA ASN A 94 3.07 0.71 15.09
C ASN A 94 2.86 -0.58 15.92
N PRO A 95 2.53 -0.48 17.23
CA PRO A 95 2.22 -1.65 18.03
C PRO A 95 1.14 -2.53 17.37
N ALA A 96 1.36 -3.85 17.33
CA ALA A 96 0.48 -4.81 16.64
C ALA A 96 -0.99 -4.68 17.06
N GLU A 97 -1.27 -4.55 18.35
CA GLU A 97 -2.64 -4.37 18.87
C GLU A 97 -3.29 -3.06 18.39
N LYS A 98 -2.51 -1.97 18.31
CA LYS A 98 -2.97 -0.70 17.79
C LYS A 98 -3.27 -0.83 16.29
N THR A 99 -2.37 -1.44 15.53
CA THR A 99 -2.53 -1.68 14.10
C THR A 99 -3.75 -2.56 13.82
N ALA A 100 -3.91 -3.69 14.50
CA ALA A 100 -5.05 -4.58 14.36
C ALA A 100 -6.40 -3.86 14.60
N ARG A 101 -6.45 -3.00 15.64
CA ARG A 101 -7.65 -2.21 15.93
C ARG A 101 -7.94 -1.15 14.87
N ILE A 102 -6.91 -0.46 14.38
CA ILE A 102 -7.08 0.57 13.36
C ILE A 102 -7.36 -0.05 11.98
N SER A 103 -6.86 -1.24 11.67
CA SER A 103 -7.16 -1.93 10.42
C SER A 103 -8.62 -2.42 10.32
N ASP A 104 -9.38 -2.38 11.40
CA ASP A 104 -10.82 -2.64 11.43
C ASP A 104 -11.58 -1.40 10.89
N LYS A 105 -12.15 -1.51 9.70
CA LYS A 105 -12.83 -0.40 9.00
C LYS A 105 -14.06 0.12 9.76
N LEU A 106 -14.77 -0.74 10.49
CA LEU A 106 -15.89 -0.31 11.34
C LEU A 106 -15.38 0.51 12.53
N TYR A 107 -14.30 0.05 13.18
CA TYR A 107 -13.67 0.82 14.26
C TYR A 107 -13.18 2.19 13.74
N GLN A 108 -12.54 2.23 12.58
CA GLN A 108 -12.09 3.48 11.97
C GLN A 108 -13.25 4.46 11.77
N ALA A 109 -14.35 4.01 11.14
CA ALA A 109 -15.52 4.85 10.88
C ALA A 109 -16.08 5.44 12.18
N ARG A 110 -16.27 4.61 13.21
CA ARG A 110 -16.76 5.07 14.54
C ARG A 110 -15.77 6.01 15.21
N TRP A 111 -14.47 5.77 15.06
CA TRP A 111 -13.45 6.66 15.63
C TRP A 111 -13.41 8.01 14.92
N LEU A 112 -13.51 8.04 13.59
CA LEU A 112 -13.56 9.27 12.78
C LEU A 112 -14.79 10.11 13.16
N GLU A 113 -15.98 9.49 13.22
CA GLU A 113 -17.23 10.10 13.67
C GLU A 113 -17.08 10.75 15.04
N LYS A 114 -16.63 9.99 16.03
CA LYS A 114 -16.43 10.46 17.41
C LYS A 114 -15.46 11.64 17.52
N ASN A 115 -14.47 11.71 16.62
CA ASN A 115 -13.45 12.76 16.63
C ASN A 115 -13.75 13.92 15.67
N GLY A 116 -14.94 13.94 15.04
CA GLY A 116 -15.39 15.04 14.18
C GLY A 116 -14.62 15.15 12.86
N PHE A 117 -14.13 14.04 12.32
CA PHE A 117 -13.56 13.98 10.98
C PHE A 117 -14.63 13.57 9.96
N PRO A 118 -14.60 14.10 8.73
CA PRO A 118 -15.45 13.60 7.66
C PRO A 118 -15.17 12.11 7.40
N PHE A 119 -16.22 11.29 7.37
CA PHE A 119 -16.10 9.85 7.21
C PHE A 119 -17.25 9.32 6.34
N ILE A 120 -17.14 8.08 5.88
CA ILE A 120 -18.20 7.38 5.16
C ILE A 120 -18.97 6.54 6.19
N ARG A 121 -20.29 6.75 6.27
CA ARG A 121 -21.16 5.97 7.16
C ARG A 121 -21.01 4.49 6.88
N THR A 122 -20.73 3.73 7.95
CA THR A 122 -20.34 2.31 7.89
C THR A 122 -21.13 1.54 8.94
N GLU A 123 -21.79 0.46 8.51
CA GLU A 123 -22.62 -0.38 9.36
C GLU A 123 -22.26 -1.86 9.23
N THR A 124 -22.70 -2.66 10.21
CA THR A 124 -22.53 -4.13 10.20
C THR A 124 -23.64 -4.84 9.42
N SER A 125 -24.68 -4.12 9.01
CA SER A 125 -25.77 -4.60 8.15
C SER A 125 -26.06 -3.58 7.07
N ALA A 126 -26.36 -4.05 5.87
CA ALA A 126 -26.78 -3.18 4.77
C ALA A 126 -28.21 -2.61 4.97
N GLU A 127 -28.99 -3.22 5.86
CA GLU A 127 -30.37 -2.77 6.16
C GLU A 127 -30.40 -1.42 6.88
N ASP A 128 -29.28 -1.04 7.51
CA ASP A 128 -29.13 0.24 8.22
C ASP A 128 -28.74 1.41 7.29
N LEU A 129 -28.59 1.14 6.00
CA LEU A 129 -28.19 2.11 4.98
C LEU A 129 -29.19 2.17 3.81
N ASN A 130 -29.12 3.26 3.06
CA ASN A 130 -29.88 3.38 1.80
C ASN A 130 -29.08 2.78 0.65
N PHE A 131 -29.73 1.91 -0.15
CA PHE A 131 -29.13 1.37 -1.37
C PHE A 131 -29.01 2.44 -2.48
N PRO A 132 -27.96 2.34 -3.34
CA PRO A 132 -26.95 1.30 -3.36
C PRO A 132 -25.94 1.43 -2.21
N VAL A 133 -25.37 0.30 -1.77
CA VAL A 133 -24.36 0.26 -0.73
C VAL A 133 -23.06 -0.38 -1.23
N MET A 134 -21.92 0.07 -0.70
CA MET A 134 -20.63 -0.56 -0.88
C MET A 134 -20.48 -1.67 0.17
N VAL A 135 -20.39 -2.90 -0.28
CA VAL A 135 -20.07 -4.08 0.57
C VAL A 135 -18.60 -4.40 0.44
N LYS A 136 -17.93 -4.56 1.57
CA LYS A 136 -16.50 -4.87 1.61
C LYS A 136 -16.10 -5.66 2.85
N PRO A 137 -14.97 -6.40 2.81
CA PRO A 137 -14.42 -7.03 4.00
C PRO A 137 -14.10 -5.96 5.07
N ARG A 138 -14.45 -6.26 6.32
CA ARG A 138 -14.14 -5.43 7.49
C ARG A 138 -12.63 -5.25 7.66
N GLN A 139 -11.86 -6.30 7.34
CA GLN A 139 -10.41 -6.28 7.24
C GLN A 139 -9.98 -6.59 5.80
N GLY A 140 -8.79 -6.15 5.39
CA GLY A 140 -8.28 -6.34 4.03
C GLY A 140 -7.88 -5.02 3.37
N ALA A 141 -7.21 -5.09 2.23
CA ALA A 141 -6.63 -3.95 1.53
C ALA A 141 -6.78 -4.06 -0.01
N GLY A 142 -6.43 -3.00 -0.74
CA GLY A 142 -6.31 -3.01 -2.20
C GLY A 142 -7.63 -3.13 -2.97
N GLY A 143 -8.78 -2.97 -2.32
CA GLY A 143 -10.10 -3.06 -2.97
C GLY A 143 -10.56 -4.50 -3.26
N VAL A 144 -9.85 -5.51 -2.74
CA VAL A 144 -10.24 -6.92 -2.91
C VAL A 144 -11.53 -7.18 -2.13
N GLY A 145 -12.48 -7.89 -2.76
CA GLY A 145 -13.78 -8.20 -2.18
C GLY A 145 -14.77 -7.03 -2.09
N CYS A 146 -14.39 -5.83 -2.58
CA CYS A 146 -15.29 -4.67 -2.63
C CYS A 146 -16.27 -4.80 -3.81
N ARG A 147 -17.57 -4.58 -3.54
CA ARG A 147 -18.62 -4.58 -4.56
C ARG A 147 -19.76 -3.63 -4.19
N ILE A 148 -20.45 -3.10 -5.19
CA ILE A 148 -21.69 -2.34 -4.99
C ILE A 148 -22.86 -3.33 -5.02
N ALA A 149 -23.75 -3.22 -4.03
CA ALA A 149 -25.04 -3.88 -4.02
C ALA A 149 -26.13 -2.83 -4.32
N GLU A 150 -26.86 -3.04 -5.40
CA GLU A 150 -27.90 -2.12 -5.86
C GLU A 150 -29.20 -2.21 -5.02
N ASP A 151 -29.47 -3.40 -4.48
CA ASP A 151 -30.62 -3.68 -3.64
C ASP A 151 -30.33 -4.86 -2.68
N SER A 152 -31.22 -5.09 -1.73
CA SER A 152 -31.09 -6.16 -0.73
C SER A 152 -31.36 -7.56 -1.28
N SER A 153 -32.05 -7.71 -2.42
CA SER A 153 -32.54 -9.00 -2.92
C SER A 153 -31.41 -9.92 -3.44
N ARG A 154 -30.26 -9.34 -3.79
CA ARG A 154 -29.07 -10.04 -4.32
C ARG A 154 -27.89 -9.97 -3.37
N LEU A 155 -28.09 -9.49 -2.17
CA LEU A 155 -27.03 -9.31 -1.20
C LEU A 155 -26.82 -10.59 -0.38
N GLU A 156 -25.82 -11.39 -0.76
CA GLU A 156 -25.31 -12.44 0.10
C GLU A 156 -24.46 -11.79 1.19
N TRP A 157 -24.95 -11.86 2.43
CA TRP A 157 -24.27 -11.30 3.59
C TRP A 157 -23.49 -12.41 4.31
N GLU A 158 -22.20 -12.19 4.50
CA GLU A 158 -21.31 -13.09 5.19
C GLU A 158 -20.75 -12.43 6.45
N GLU A 159 -20.37 -13.22 7.43
CA GLU A 159 -19.66 -12.74 8.60
C GLU A 159 -18.33 -12.10 8.19
N GLY A 160 -17.97 -10.98 8.81
CA GLY A 160 -16.75 -10.25 8.46
C GLY A 160 -16.93 -9.21 7.35
N LEU A 161 -18.13 -9.04 6.80
CA LEU A 161 -18.45 -7.94 5.88
C LEU A 161 -18.96 -6.71 6.63
N ILE A 162 -18.82 -5.56 5.99
CA ILE A 162 -19.44 -4.28 6.36
C ILE A 162 -20.12 -3.66 5.15
N ALA A 163 -21.15 -2.84 5.40
CA ALA A 163 -21.75 -1.97 4.41
C ALA A 163 -21.32 -0.52 4.63
N GLN A 164 -21.08 0.20 3.56
CA GLN A 164 -20.82 1.63 3.57
C GLN A 164 -21.73 2.35 2.57
N GLU A 165 -22.05 3.61 2.83
CA GLU A 165 -22.67 4.48 1.84
C GLU A 165 -21.80 4.56 0.59
N VAL A 166 -22.45 4.56 -0.60
CA VAL A 166 -21.73 4.78 -1.86
C VAL A 166 -21.49 6.27 -2.02
N VAL A 167 -20.22 6.66 -2.00
CA VAL A 167 -19.79 8.04 -2.17
C VAL A 167 -19.00 8.17 -3.46
N SER A 168 -19.39 9.10 -4.31
CA SER A 168 -18.68 9.42 -5.55
C SER A 168 -17.66 10.51 -5.31
N GLY A 169 -16.43 10.30 -5.82
CA GLY A 169 -15.35 11.26 -5.65
C GLY A 169 -14.05 10.80 -6.30
N ARG A 170 -13.07 11.68 -6.41
CA ARG A 170 -11.73 11.33 -6.87
C ARG A 170 -10.93 10.71 -5.73
N ALA A 171 -10.39 9.53 -5.95
CA ALA A 171 -9.58 8.82 -4.97
C ALA A 171 -8.22 9.52 -4.79
N ALA A 172 -7.86 9.78 -3.55
CA ALA A 172 -6.60 10.41 -3.16
C ALA A 172 -6.05 9.77 -1.88
N SER A 173 -4.76 9.95 -1.63
CA SER A 173 -4.15 9.56 -0.36
C SER A 173 -3.15 10.60 0.10
N VAL A 174 -2.83 10.60 1.39
CA VAL A 174 -1.74 11.40 1.95
C VAL A 174 -0.77 10.47 2.65
N SER A 175 0.50 10.53 2.23
CA SER A 175 1.60 9.85 2.91
C SER A 175 2.07 10.68 4.09
N VAL A 176 2.11 10.09 5.29
CA VAL A 176 2.34 10.80 6.56
C VAL A 176 3.36 10.07 7.41
N ILE A 177 4.27 10.81 8.03
CA ILE A 177 5.15 10.31 9.09
C ILE A 177 4.61 10.80 10.44
N GLY A 178 4.42 9.89 11.39
CA GLY A 178 4.03 10.20 12.76
C GLY A 178 5.11 9.82 13.77
N ASP A 179 5.24 10.60 14.86
CA ASP A 179 6.18 10.33 15.97
C ASP A 179 5.48 9.86 17.25
N GLY A 180 4.18 9.56 17.14
CA GLY A 180 3.34 9.17 18.26
C GLY A 180 2.64 10.34 18.97
N LYS A 181 2.98 11.59 18.66
CA LYS A 181 2.38 12.82 19.21
C LYS A 181 1.97 13.78 18.11
N ASP A 182 2.88 14.03 17.20
CA ASP A 182 2.71 14.89 16.03
C ASP A 182 2.88 14.09 14.76
N ALA A 183 2.52 14.70 13.63
CA ALA A 183 2.66 14.06 12.32
C ALA A 183 3.03 15.08 11.24
N ARG A 184 3.66 14.59 10.17
CA ARG A 184 4.06 15.37 9.01
C ARG A 184 3.66 14.71 7.71
N ALA A 185 2.83 15.37 6.92
CA ALA A 185 2.50 14.94 5.57
C ALA A 185 3.70 15.13 4.64
N LEU A 186 4.02 14.09 3.89
CA LEU A 186 5.10 14.12 2.89
C LEU A 186 4.57 14.56 1.53
N ALA A 187 3.47 13.97 1.07
CA ALA A 187 2.79 14.32 -0.16
C ALA A 187 1.33 13.87 -0.15
N ALA A 188 0.50 14.60 -0.91
CA ALA A 188 -0.80 14.11 -1.34
C ALA A 188 -0.66 13.45 -2.72
N ASN A 189 -1.31 12.31 -2.90
CA ASN A 189 -1.22 11.48 -4.08
C ASN A 189 -2.62 11.27 -4.69
N GLU A 190 -2.72 11.22 -6.01
CA GLU A 190 -3.86 10.66 -6.71
C GLU A 190 -3.76 9.14 -6.68
N GLN A 191 -4.83 8.44 -6.35
CA GLN A 191 -4.88 6.97 -6.45
C GLN A 191 -5.50 6.56 -7.78
N LEU A 192 -4.88 5.59 -8.45
CA LEU A 192 -5.39 4.96 -9.66
C LEU A 192 -6.16 3.71 -9.23
N ILE A 193 -7.47 3.69 -9.51
CA ILE A 193 -8.38 2.61 -9.08
C ILE A 193 -9.12 2.08 -10.30
N GLY A 194 -9.04 0.76 -10.55
CA GLY A 194 -9.80 0.10 -11.61
C GLY A 194 -9.48 0.58 -13.02
N GLU A 195 -8.31 1.16 -13.24
CA GLU A 195 -7.89 1.69 -14.54
C GLU A 195 -7.73 0.56 -15.56
N SER A 196 -8.60 0.48 -16.53
CA SER A 196 -8.66 -0.60 -17.53
C SER A 196 -7.37 -0.80 -18.31
N TRP A 197 -6.61 0.29 -18.54
CA TRP A 197 -5.32 0.24 -19.21
C TRP A 197 -4.23 -0.46 -18.39
N THR A 198 -4.41 -0.69 -17.09
CA THR A 198 -3.54 -1.51 -16.25
C THR A 198 -3.97 -2.98 -16.22
N GLY A 199 -5.19 -3.30 -16.62
CA GLY A 199 -5.83 -4.60 -16.44
C GLY A 199 -6.60 -4.74 -15.12
N ALA A 200 -6.55 -3.71 -14.25
CA ALA A 200 -7.33 -3.69 -13.01
C ALA A 200 -8.84 -3.62 -13.30
N LYS A 201 -9.64 -4.19 -12.39
CA LYS A 201 -11.09 -4.24 -12.48
C LYS A 201 -11.72 -3.70 -11.19
N GLY A 202 -12.91 -3.11 -11.31
CA GLY A 202 -13.72 -2.66 -10.17
C GLY A 202 -12.96 -1.67 -9.29
N PHE A 203 -12.84 -1.98 -8.01
CA PHE A 203 -12.20 -1.11 -7.00
C PHE A 203 -10.74 -1.46 -6.72
N ARG A 204 -10.12 -2.29 -7.57
CA ARG A 204 -8.73 -2.70 -7.38
C ARG A 204 -7.78 -1.51 -7.52
N TYR A 205 -6.96 -1.28 -6.49
CA TYR A 205 -5.86 -0.32 -6.54
C TYR A 205 -4.86 -0.75 -7.60
N CYS A 206 -4.47 0.17 -8.46
CA CYS A 206 -3.51 -0.11 -9.53
C CYS A 206 -2.40 0.95 -9.65
N GLY A 207 -2.21 1.78 -8.64
CA GLY A 207 -1.09 2.73 -8.62
C GLY A 207 -1.47 4.11 -8.11
N ASN A 208 -0.55 5.04 -8.30
CA ASN A 208 -0.73 6.42 -7.86
C ASN A 208 0.12 7.39 -8.67
N ILE A 209 -0.25 8.67 -8.63
CA ILE A 209 0.54 9.80 -9.15
C ILE A 209 0.76 10.80 -8.01
N THR A 210 2.00 11.23 -7.82
CA THR A 210 2.45 12.23 -6.84
C THR A 210 3.07 13.42 -7.58
N PRO A 211 2.67 14.66 -7.30
CA PRO A 211 1.63 15.05 -6.36
C PRO A 211 0.22 14.88 -6.91
N LEU A 212 -0.76 14.97 -6.02
CA LEU A 212 -2.17 15.12 -6.38
C LEU A 212 -2.39 16.46 -7.09
N GLU A 213 -2.89 16.43 -8.33
CA GLU A 213 -3.19 17.61 -9.13
C GLU A 213 -4.57 17.51 -9.80
N PRO A 214 -5.42 18.57 -9.77
CA PRO A 214 -5.27 19.75 -8.94
C PRO A 214 -5.47 19.45 -7.45
N LEU A 215 -4.83 20.24 -6.59
CA LEU A 215 -5.05 20.14 -5.14
C LEU A 215 -6.50 20.53 -4.79
N PRO A 216 -7.13 19.82 -3.84
CA PRO A 216 -8.45 20.20 -3.36
C PRO A 216 -8.38 21.54 -2.58
N LYS A 217 -9.52 22.25 -2.52
CA LYS A 217 -9.63 23.48 -1.70
C LYS A 217 -9.41 23.22 -0.21
N SER A 218 -9.83 22.05 0.26
CA SER A 218 -9.64 21.61 1.65
C SER A 218 -8.24 21.04 1.83
N ASP A 219 -7.58 21.38 2.94
CA ASP A 219 -6.25 20.91 3.27
C ASP A 219 -6.27 19.47 3.80
N ILE A 220 -6.30 18.48 2.88
CA ILE A 220 -6.27 17.06 3.23
C ILE A 220 -4.96 16.66 3.91
N ALA A 221 -3.86 17.36 3.64
CA ALA A 221 -2.58 17.10 4.27
C ALA A 221 -2.64 17.40 5.78
N ASN A 222 -3.17 18.57 6.16
CA ASN A 222 -3.39 18.93 7.56
C ASN A 222 -4.40 17.98 8.25
N MET A 223 -5.46 17.58 7.53
CA MET A 223 -6.42 16.61 8.06
C MET A 223 -5.75 15.27 8.35
N ALA A 224 -4.93 14.75 7.46
CA ALA A 224 -4.20 13.51 7.63
C ALA A 224 -3.18 13.60 8.79
N GLU A 225 -2.44 14.71 8.91
CA GLU A 225 -1.55 14.97 10.05
C GLU A 225 -2.31 14.89 11.39
N ARG A 226 -3.46 15.56 11.48
CA ARG A 226 -4.31 15.55 12.69
C ARG A 226 -4.85 14.16 13.03
N ILE A 227 -5.25 13.37 12.04
CA ILE A 227 -5.72 11.99 12.22
C ILE A 227 -4.59 11.11 12.76
N VAL A 228 -3.42 11.11 12.11
CA VAL A 228 -2.25 10.32 12.49
C VAL A 228 -1.76 10.69 13.89
N ALA A 229 -1.67 12.00 14.20
CA ALA A 229 -1.28 12.50 15.51
C ALA A 229 -2.27 12.08 16.61
N ARG A 230 -3.60 12.23 16.40
CA ARG A 230 -4.62 11.83 17.38
C ARG A 230 -4.70 10.32 17.61
N LEU A 231 -4.40 9.51 16.61
CA LEU A 231 -4.26 8.06 16.75
C LEU A 231 -2.93 7.67 17.43
N GLY A 232 -2.01 8.62 17.59
CA GLY A 232 -0.69 8.37 18.17
C GLY A 232 0.12 7.36 17.37
N LEU A 233 0.13 7.50 16.02
CA LEU A 233 0.82 6.59 15.13
C LEU A 233 2.29 6.95 14.98
N LEU A 234 3.12 5.92 14.80
CA LEU A 234 4.56 6.00 14.60
C LEU A 234 4.93 5.65 13.16
N GLY A 235 6.03 6.20 12.67
CA GLY A 235 6.60 5.84 11.38
C GLY A 235 5.75 6.28 10.19
N SER A 236 5.88 5.52 9.11
CA SER A 236 5.14 5.74 7.87
C SER A 236 3.71 5.25 7.98
N ASN A 237 2.78 6.11 7.62
CA ASN A 237 1.33 5.89 7.64
C ASN A 237 0.70 6.51 6.39
N GLY A 238 -0.54 6.14 6.09
CA GLY A 238 -1.32 6.74 5.02
C GLY A 238 -2.75 7.02 5.43
N VAL A 239 -3.33 8.05 4.85
CA VAL A 239 -4.77 8.34 4.98
C VAL A 239 -5.37 8.45 3.58
N ASP A 240 -6.35 7.63 3.30
CA ASP A 240 -7.05 7.58 2.01
C ASP A 240 -8.32 8.41 2.07
N PHE A 241 -8.60 9.12 0.98
CA PHE A 241 -9.71 10.06 0.85
C PHE A 241 -10.49 9.83 -0.45
N LEU A 242 -11.79 10.17 -0.41
CA LEU A 242 -12.54 10.53 -1.59
C LEU A 242 -12.77 12.05 -1.58
N LEU A 243 -12.38 12.70 -2.68
CA LEU A 243 -12.59 14.14 -2.89
C LEU A 243 -13.93 14.33 -3.59
N THR A 244 -14.96 14.63 -2.82
CA THR A 244 -16.33 14.86 -3.29
C THR A 244 -16.57 16.33 -3.58
N GLU A 245 -17.72 16.67 -4.16
CA GLU A 245 -18.16 18.07 -4.38
C GLU A 245 -18.38 18.80 -3.04
N GLU A 246 -18.79 18.09 -2.00
CA GLU A 246 -19.04 18.63 -0.66
C GLU A 246 -17.76 18.77 0.18
N GLY A 247 -16.67 18.14 -0.24
CA GLY A 247 -15.38 18.13 0.44
C GLY A 247 -14.76 16.74 0.55
N PRO A 248 -13.58 16.62 1.14
CA PRO A 248 -12.92 15.35 1.32
C PRO A 248 -13.58 14.52 2.43
N VAL A 249 -13.79 13.24 2.19
CA VAL A 249 -14.16 12.26 3.21
C VAL A 249 -13.06 11.21 3.37
N VAL A 250 -12.82 10.78 4.60
CA VAL A 250 -11.81 9.75 4.91
C VAL A 250 -12.39 8.39 4.59
N VAL A 251 -11.63 7.59 3.83
CA VAL A 251 -11.98 6.21 3.45
C VAL A 251 -11.32 5.21 4.38
N GLU A 252 -9.99 5.40 4.62
CA GLU A 252 -9.19 4.46 5.38
C GLU A 252 -7.92 5.11 5.96
N VAL A 253 -7.48 4.64 7.13
CA VAL A 253 -6.17 4.96 7.73
C VAL A 253 -5.32 3.70 7.72
N ASN A 254 -4.14 3.79 7.14
CA ASN A 254 -3.21 2.69 6.94
C ASN A 254 -1.97 2.87 7.82
N CYS A 255 -1.79 2.00 8.83
CA CYS A 255 -0.70 2.07 9.81
C CYS A 255 0.56 1.35 9.32
N ARG A 256 1.01 1.61 8.11
CA ARG A 256 2.11 0.91 7.44
C ARG A 256 2.73 1.75 6.34
N PHE A 257 3.84 1.28 5.78
CA PHE A 257 4.38 1.82 4.53
C PHE A 257 3.34 1.75 3.40
N GLN A 258 3.27 2.81 2.62
CA GLN A 258 2.29 2.98 1.56
C GLN A 258 2.85 2.53 0.21
N GLY A 259 1.99 2.04 -0.68
CA GLY A 259 2.35 1.75 -2.07
C GLY A 259 2.81 2.97 -2.87
N SER A 260 2.61 4.17 -2.35
CA SER A 260 3.09 5.43 -2.92
C SER A 260 4.52 5.80 -2.52
N LEU A 261 5.24 4.97 -1.74
CA LEU A 261 6.58 5.28 -1.25
C LEU A 261 7.52 5.71 -2.40
N ASP A 262 7.62 4.90 -3.45
CA ASP A 262 8.51 5.16 -4.58
C ASP A 262 8.21 6.50 -5.26
N THR A 263 6.93 6.82 -5.45
CA THR A 263 6.51 8.08 -6.10
C THR A 263 6.72 9.29 -5.20
N VAL A 264 6.52 9.14 -3.88
CA VAL A 264 6.80 10.19 -2.90
C VAL A 264 8.29 10.49 -2.86
N GLU A 265 9.16 9.50 -2.80
CA GLU A 265 10.62 9.69 -2.83
C GLU A 265 11.07 10.33 -4.14
N CYS A 266 10.55 9.85 -5.28
CA CYS A 266 10.87 10.42 -6.59
C CYS A 266 10.42 11.88 -6.71
N ALA A 267 9.20 12.19 -6.26
CA ALA A 267 8.63 13.54 -6.39
C ALA A 267 9.23 14.56 -5.43
N THR A 268 9.65 14.13 -4.24
CA THR A 268 10.12 15.03 -3.16
C THR A 268 11.63 14.99 -2.97
N GLY A 269 12.25 13.85 -3.23
CA GLY A 269 13.67 13.57 -2.92
C GLY A 269 13.93 13.29 -1.45
N ILE A 270 12.88 13.11 -0.62
CA ILE A 270 13.04 12.62 0.75
C ILE A 270 13.22 11.09 0.72
N ASN A 271 14.05 10.55 1.60
CA ASN A 271 14.06 9.12 1.85
C ASN A 271 12.99 8.81 2.90
N VAL A 272 11.94 8.06 2.53
CA VAL A 272 10.79 7.78 3.39
C VAL A 272 11.16 6.83 4.52
N PHE A 273 12.09 5.87 4.27
CA PHE A 273 12.55 4.95 5.31
C PHE A 273 13.36 5.68 6.40
N GLU A 274 14.25 6.59 6.01
CA GLU A 274 15.00 7.41 6.97
C GLU A 274 14.07 8.31 7.80
N ALA A 275 13.05 8.91 7.16
CA ALA A 275 12.04 9.69 7.86
C ALA A 275 11.22 8.82 8.83
N HIS A 276 10.87 7.59 8.43
CA HIS A 276 10.22 6.60 9.27
C HIS A 276 11.09 6.26 10.49
N LEU A 277 12.36 5.92 10.29
CA LEU A 277 13.29 5.56 11.36
C LEU A 277 13.49 6.72 12.37
N ASN A 278 13.66 7.94 11.86
CA ASN A 278 13.86 9.13 12.69
C ASN A 278 12.63 9.45 13.56
N SER A 279 11.42 9.12 13.11
CA SER A 279 10.19 9.35 13.88
C SER A 279 10.14 8.57 15.19
N PHE A 280 10.77 7.39 15.27
CA PHE A 280 10.90 6.61 16.52
C PHE A 280 11.83 7.28 17.55
N ARG A 281 12.57 8.30 17.13
CA ARG A 281 13.39 9.16 18.00
C ARG A 281 12.71 10.51 18.27
N GLY A 282 11.44 10.68 17.87
CA GLY A 282 10.68 11.93 17.98
C GLY A 282 11.10 13.01 16.98
N LEU A 283 11.75 12.62 15.88
CA LEU A 283 12.22 13.55 14.85
C LEU A 283 11.34 13.44 13.60
N LEU A 284 10.51 14.45 13.36
CA LEU A 284 9.71 14.57 12.14
C LEU A 284 10.47 15.34 11.06
N PRO A 285 10.32 14.95 9.77
CA PRO A 285 10.90 15.72 8.68
C PRO A 285 10.19 17.08 8.54
N SER A 286 10.87 18.05 7.91
CA SER A 286 10.18 19.22 7.36
C SER A 286 9.26 18.78 6.23
N ARG A 287 8.17 19.53 5.97
CA ARG A 287 7.30 19.25 4.82
C ARG A 287 8.13 19.41 3.52
N PRO A 288 8.30 18.35 2.72
CA PRO A 288 9.17 18.40 1.56
C PRO A 288 8.54 19.24 0.43
N ALA A 289 9.40 19.90 -0.35
CA ALA A 289 8.97 20.54 -1.59
C ALA A 289 8.80 19.49 -2.69
N ILE A 290 7.79 19.65 -3.53
CA ILE A 290 7.61 18.84 -4.73
C ILE A 290 8.61 19.32 -5.82
N LYS A 291 9.40 18.40 -6.34
CA LYS A 291 10.45 18.66 -7.35
C LYS A 291 10.01 18.25 -8.76
N CYS A 292 9.12 17.27 -8.87
CA CYS A 292 8.57 16.76 -10.13
C CYS A 292 7.29 15.98 -9.87
N SER A 293 6.58 15.60 -10.93
CA SER A 293 5.53 14.60 -10.86
C SER A 293 6.09 13.20 -11.10
N ALA A 294 5.64 12.23 -10.31
CA ALA A 294 6.03 10.82 -10.42
C ALA A 294 4.80 9.92 -10.35
N GLY A 295 4.80 8.82 -11.07
CA GLY A 295 3.70 7.87 -11.08
C GLY A 295 4.20 6.44 -11.02
N ARG A 296 3.40 5.58 -10.41
CA ARG A 296 3.56 4.12 -10.42
C ARG A 296 2.24 3.51 -10.85
N ALA A 297 2.29 2.48 -11.72
CA ALA A 297 1.12 1.69 -12.02
C ALA A 297 1.46 0.19 -11.99
N ILE A 298 0.58 -0.60 -11.40
CA ILE A 298 0.67 -2.06 -11.33
C ILE A 298 -0.05 -2.62 -12.55
N ILE A 299 0.62 -3.45 -13.32
CA ILE A 299 0.06 -4.11 -14.50
C ILE A 299 -0.43 -5.50 -14.11
N TYR A 300 -1.70 -5.79 -14.43
CA TYR A 300 -2.36 -7.05 -14.10
C TYR A 300 -2.48 -7.96 -15.32
N ALA A 301 -2.34 -9.26 -15.08
CA ALA A 301 -2.35 -10.29 -16.12
C ALA A 301 -3.76 -10.53 -16.68
N PRO A 302 -3.98 -10.38 -18.00
CA PRO A 302 -5.28 -10.67 -18.61
C PRO A 302 -5.59 -12.17 -18.69
N ARG A 303 -4.56 -13.03 -18.51
CA ARG A 303 -4.61 -14.50 -18.54
C ARG A 303 -3.39 -15.05 -17.82
N SER A 304 -3.41 -16.33 -17.48
CA SER A 304 -2.25 -17.01 -16.91
C SER A 304 -1.17 -17.23 -17.98
N PHE A 305 0.10 -17.01 -17.62
CA PHE A 305 1.27 -17.24 -18.48
C PHE A 305 2.54 -17.38 -17.63
N GLU A 306 3.63 -17.79 -18.28
CA GLU A 306 4.96 -17.88 -17.68
C GLU A 306 5.85 -16.74 -18.19
N ILE A 307 6.62 -16.12 -17.31
CA ILE A 307 7.63 -15.12 -17.67
C ILE A 307 8.81 -15.84 -18.33
N LYS A 308 9.02 -15.63 -19.62
CA LYS A 308 10.11 -16.29 -20.38
C LYS A 308 11.41 -15.50 -20.37
N GLU A 309 11.31 -14.18 -20.40
CA GLU A 309 12.46 -13.27 -20.48
C GLU A 309 12.38 -12.22 -19.38
N SER A 310 13.53 -11.63 -19.02
CA SER A 310 13.58 -10.57 -18.01
C SER A 310 12.82 -9.34 -18.50
N LEU A 311 11.94 -8.82 -17.61
CA LEU A 311 11.21 -7.56 -17.79
C LEU A 311 11.86 -6.41 -17.00
N LEU A 312 13.13 -6.56 -16.63
CA LEU A 312 13.88 -5.55 -15.86
C LEU A 312 14.34 -4.42 -16.78
N PHE A 313 13.63 -3.29 -16.72
CA PHE A 313 13.95 -2.04 -17.41
C PHE A 313 14.15 -0.92 -16.38
N PRO A 314 14.79 0.21 -16.73
CA PRO A 314 14.99 1.35 -15.81
C PRO A 314 13.69 1.97 -15.27
N TRP A 315 12.57 1.63 -15.87
CA TRP A 315 11.23 2.13 -15.53
C TRP A 315 10.28 1.03 -15.03
N THR A 316 10.79 -0.19 -14.75
CA THR A 316 10.01 -1.27 -14.11
C THR A 316 10.44 -1.48 -12.66
N ALA A 317 9.54 -1.97 -11.85
CA ALA A 317 9.74 -2.34 -10.47
C ALA A 317 8.87 -3.56 -10.11
N ASP A 318 9.17 -4.23 -9.01
CA ASP A 318 8.47 -5.47 -8.62
C ASP A 318 8.53 -6.51 -9.77
N VAL A 319 9.72 -6.73 -10.31
CA VAL A 319 9.93 -7.47 -11.57
C VAL A 319 10.05 -8.96 -11.28
N PRO A 320 9.11 -9.79 -11.81
CA PRO A 320 9.16 -11.23 -11.59
C PRO A 320 10.35 -11.89 -12.28
N ARG A 321 10.81 -13.00 -11.72
CA ARG A 321 11.91 -13.79 -12.31
C ARG A 321 11.45 -14.52 -13.57
N PRO A 322 12.33 -14.70 -14.56
CA PRO A 322 12.09 -15.68 -15.63
C PRO A 322 11.75 -17.06 -15.04
N GLY A 323 10.76 -17.73 -15.60
CA GLY A 323 10.20 -18.98 -15.08
C GLY A 323 9.05 -18.80 -14.09
N SER A 324 8.81 -17.59 -13.59
CA SER A 324 7.66 -17.32 -12.72
C SER A 324 6.35 -17.49 -13.46
N ARG A 325 5.40 -18.22 -12.86
CA ARG A 325 4.04 -18.35 -13.34
C ARG A 325 3.18 -17.24 -12.76
N ILE A 326 2.54 -16.47 -13.63
CA ILE A 326 1.60 -15.42 -13.28
C ILE A 326 0.20 -15.92 -13.62
N GLU A 327 -0.70 -15.90 -12.64
CA GLU A 327 -2.08 -16.31 -12.87
C GLU A 327 -2.91 -15.12 -13.40
N ARG A 328 -4.06 -15.45 -13.99
CA ARG A 328 -4.99 -14.42 -14.46
C ARG A 328 -5.41 -13.52 -13.32
N ASP A 329 -5.45 -12.22 -13.59
CA ASP A 329 -5.79 -11.13 -12.65
C ASP A 329 -4.72 -10.90 -11.54
N ASP A 330 -3.60 -11.64 -11.53
CA ASP A 330 -2.46 -11.36 -10.65
C ASP A 330 -1.65 -10.15 -11.14
N PRO A 331 -0.92 -9.45 -10.26
CA PRO A 331 0.03 -8.42 -10.66
C PRO A 331 1.20 -9.08 -11.42
N ILE A 332 1.60 -8.47 -12.53
CA ILE A 332 2.80 -8.86 -13.29
C ILE A 332 4.02 -8.15 -12.72
N LEU A 333 3.96 -6.83 -12.71
CA LEU A 333 5.00 -5.92 -12.25
C LEU A 333 4.43 -4.51 -12.06
N SER A 334 5.25 -3.61 -11.54
CA SER A 334 4.97 -2.16 -11.52
C SER A 334 5.77 -1.44 -12.59
N ILE A 335 5.17 -0.40 -13.18
CA ILE A 335 5.83 0.56 -14.07
C ILE A 335 5.92 1.91 -13.39
N MET A 336 7.03 2.62 -13.63
CA MET A 336 7.34 3.90 -13.03
C MET A 336 7.50 4.98 -14.10
N ALA A 337 7.00 6.16 -13.84
CA ALA A 337 7.21 7.31 -14.72
C ALA A 337 7.49 8.58 -13.90
N LYS A 338 8.29 9.48 -14.49
CA LYS A 338 8.59 10.82 -13.97
C LYS A 338 8.32 11.84 -15.06
N GLY A 339 7.81 13.01 -14.69
CA GLY A 339 7.50 14.08 -15.63
C GLY A 339 7.38 15.44 -14.95
N SER A 340 7.09 16.46 -15.73
CA SER A 340 6.87 17.83 -15.24
C SER A 340 5.48 18.05 -14.66
N ASN A 341 4.52 17.22 -15.03
CA ASN A 341 3.13 17.29 -14.58
C ASN A 341 2.43 15.93 -14.69
N ARG A 342 1.22 15.84 -14.11
CA ARG A 342 0.36 14.65 -14.13
C ARG A 342 0.10 14.09 -15.53
N GLY A 343 -0.18 14.97 -16.50
CA GLY A 343 -0.52 14.55 -17.88
C GLY A 343 0.62 13.79 -18.55
N GLU A 344 1.83 14.32 -18.45
CA GLU A 344 3.05 13.68 -18.97
C GLU A 344 3.31 12.33 -18.29
N VAL A 345 3.19 12.27 -16.96
CA VAL A 345 3.36 11.03 -16.20
C VAL A 345 2.36 9.96 -16.64
N LEU A 346 1.08 10.33 -16.74
CA LEU A 346 0.03 9.39 -17.13
C LEU A 346 0.21 8.86 -18.56
N ALA A 347 0.64 9.71 -19.50
CA ALA A 347 0.95 9.31 -20.87
C ALA A 347 2.08 8.26 -20.89
N ARG A 348 3.20 8.55 -20.22
CA ARG A 348 4.34 7.64 -20.11
C ARG A 348 3.97 6.31 -19.46
N LEU A 349 3.14 6.31 -18.41
CA LEU A 349 2.66 5.08 -17.78
C LEU A 349 1.83 4.25 -18.77
N LYS A 350 0.94 4.88 -19.55
CA LYS A 350 0.13 4.17 -20.56
C LYS A 350 0.97 3.57 -21.68
N ASP A 351 1.98 4.28 -22.15
CA ASP A 351 2.92 3.80 -23.17
C ASP A 351 3.72 2.60 -22.65
N SER A 352 4.26 2.68 -21.44
CA SER A 352 4.96 1.58 -20.79
C SER A 352 4.05 0.37 -20.56
N ALA A 353 2.79 0.57 -20.17
CA ALA A 353 1.82 -0.49 -20.02
C ALA A 353 1.52 -1.24 -21.32
N ALA A 354 1.42 -0.51 -22.44
CA ALA A 354 1.26 -1.10 -23.77
C ALA A 354 2.46 -2.00 -24.13
N MET A 355 3.69 -1.51 -23.87
CA MET A 355 4.91 -2.27 -24.11
C MET A 355 4.96 -3.57 -23.29
N ILE A 356 4.67 -3.52 -21.99
CA ILE A 356 4.64 -4.73 -21.14
C ILE A 356 3.61 -5.74 -21.67
N ARG A 357 2.43 -5.28 -22.10
CA ARG A 357 1.41 -6.17 -22.69
C ARG A 357 1.88 -6.84 -23.97
N GLU A 358 2.56 -6.12 -24.84
CA GLU A 358 3.14 -6.71 -26.08
C GLU A 358 4.16 -7.79 -25.73
N LEU A 359 5.12 -7.50 -24.84
CA LEU A 359 6.15 -8.44 -24.40
C LEU A 359 5.56 -9.71 -23.78
N THR A 360 4.53 -9.57 -22.95
CA THR A 360 3.89 -10.71 -22.27
C THR A 360 2.90 -11.47 -23.17
N THR A 361 2.44 -10.88 -24.29
CA THR A 361 1.52 -11.53 -25.24
C THR A 361 2.28 -12.26 -26.33
N CYS A 362 3.37 -11.71 -26.87
CA CYS A 362 4.18 -12.34 -27.91
C CYS A 362 4.90 -13.61 -27.45
N SER A 363 5.25 -13.70 -26.18
CA SER A 363 5.88 -14.90 -25.57
C SER A 363 5.04 -16.17 -25.63
N SER A 364 3.76 -16.09 -26.01
CA SER A 364 2.83 -17.25 -26.10
C SER A 364 2.63 -17.80 -27.53
N ARG A 365 3.26 -17.21 -28.53
CA ARG A 365 3.13 -17.66 -29.94
C ARG A 365 4.34 -18.46 -30.48
N ARG A 366 5.32 -18.74 -29.61
CA ARG A 366 6.47 -19.59 -29.97
C ARG A 366 6.48 -20.88 -29.17
#